data_9624c3039c70376b71a35c6360505387
#
_entry.id   9624c3039c70376b71a35c6360505387
#
_cell.length_a   1.000
_cell.length_b   1.000
_cell.length_c   1.000
_cell.angle_alpha   90.00
_cell.angle_beta   90.00
_cell.angle_gamma   90.00
#
_symmetry.space_group_name_H-M   'P 1'
#
loop_
_entity.id
_entity.type
_entity.pdbx_description
1 polymer ?
#
loop_
_entity_poly.entity_id
_entity_poly.type
_entity_poly.pdbx_seq_one_letter_code
_entity_poly.pdbx_strand_id
1 'polypeptide(L)'
;RIKWTLDENVLSVQRMNRHQNQLDFILVDAEDGSSQTIFTENDPAYIDVTDNLTFLNDRKYFIWTSEKSGYNHIYLYNLKGKQVRQITKGNYDVTDFYGIDESNNTVYFASSERSPMHRDVYAVQLNGKNKKTLTNKTGTNSATFSTNYKYFINQYSNANTPYYFSLFDAKGNEVRMLKDNSNLNNRLAEYALSQKEFFNFKTTEGIELNGWMMKPHNFDETKQYTVFM
;
A
#
# COMPACT_ATOMS: atom_id res chain seq x y z
N ARG A 1 13.72 9.22 -12.03
CA ARG A 1 12.44 9.11 -12.74
C ARG A 1 11.98 10.46 -13.22
N ILE A 2 11.21 10.49 -14.32
CA ILE A 2 10.65 11.71 -14.91
C ILE A 2 9.14 11.55 -15.07
N LYS A 3 8.41 12.65 -14.87
CA LYS A 3 6.96 12.70 -15.06
C LYS A 3 6.54 14.14 -15.42
N TRP A 4 5.74 14.29 -16.45
CA TRP A 4 5.14 15.60 -16.76
C TRP A 4 4.25 16.04 -15.60
N THR A 5 4.30 17.32 -15.29
CA THR A 5 3.28 17.96 -14.44
C THR A 5 1.98 18.14 -15.22
N LEU A 6 1.01 18.84 -14.65
CA LEU A 6 -0.19 19.25 -15.40
C LEU A 6 0.03 20.58 -16.16
N ASP A 7 1.22 21.14 -16.08
CA ASP A 7 1.72 22.21 -16.95
C ASP A 7 2.57 21.55 -18.04
N GLU A 8 2.21 21.77 -19.32
CA GLU A 8 2.87 21.16 -20.48
C GLU A 8 4.33 21.59 -20.65
N ASN A 9 4.71 22.71 -20.04
CA ASN A 9 6.08 23.25 -20.09
C ASN A 9 6.92 22.82 -18.86
N VAL A 10 6.39 22.07 -17.90
CA VAL A 10 7.11 21.72 -16.69
C VAL A 10 7.21 20.22 -16.49
N LEU A 11 8.45 19.73 -16.45
CA LEU A 11 8.80 18.35 -16.18
C LEU A 11 9.27 18.16 -14.74
N SER A 12 8.77 17.16 -14.06
CA SER A 12 9.30 16.74 -12.75
C SER A 12 10.36 15.65 -12.91
N VAL A 13 11.43 15.78 -12.16
CA VAL A 13 12.56 14.83 -12.12
C VAL A 13 12.82 14.40 -10.68
N GLN A 14 12.82 13.10 -10.44
CA GLN A 14 13.29 12.49 -9.20
C GLN A 14 14.72 12.00 -9.45
N ARG A 15 15.69 12.65 -8.81
CA ARG A 15 17.10 12.31 -8.92
C ARG A 15 17.59 11.68 -7.63
N MET A 16 18.02 10.42 -7.73
CA MET A 16 18.59 9.67 -6.61
C MET A 16 20.12 9.65 -6.72
N ASN A 17 20.81 9.76 -5.60
CA ASN A 17 22.24 9.52 -5.55
C ASN A 17 22.56 8.01 -5.63
N ARG A 18 23.82 7.64 -5.84
CA ARG A 18 24.25 6.24 -5.97
C ARG A 18 24.03 5.42 -4.69
N HIS A 19 24.15 6.04 -3.51
CA HIS A 19 23.93 5.38 -2.23
C HIS A 19 22.45 5.18 -1.90
N GLN A 20 21.54 5.72 -2.73
CA GLN A 20 20.08 5.65 -2.54
C GLN A 20 19.60 6.18 -1.18
N ASN A 21 20.29 7.16 -0.65
CA ASN A 21 19.99 7.79 0.64
C ASN A 21 19.72 9.30 0.54
N GLN A 22 19.74 9.83 -0.70
CA GLN A 22 19.36 11.21 -1.00
C GLN A 22 18.56 11.25 -2.30
N LEU A 23 17.36 11.81 -2.24
CA LEU A 23 16.46 12.01 -3.37
C LEU A 23 16.12 13.47 -3.52
N ASP A 24 16.45 14.05 -4.66
CA ASP A 24 16.06 15.41 -5.05
C ASP A 24 14.80 15.36 -5.92
N PHE A 25 13.82 16.15 -5.56
CA PHE A 25 12.67 16.44 -6.40
C PHE A 25 12.87 17.78 -7.10
N ILE A 26 12.94 17.73 -8.42
CA ILE A 26 13.36 18.85 -9.27
C ILE A 26 12.22 19.15 -10.26
N LEU A 27 11.89 20.41 -10.48
CA LEU A 27 11.10 20.86 -11.61
C LEU A 27 12.03 21.47 -12.65
N VAL A 28 11.77 21.14 -13.92
CA VAL A 28 12.54 21.56 -15.08
C VAL A 28 11.61 22.26 -16.07
N ASP A 29 11.95 23.46 -16.51
CA ASP A 29 11.30 24.12 -17.60
C ASP A 29 11.70 23.42 -18.92
N ALA A 30 10.73 23.02 -19.72
CA ALA A 30 10.98 22.28 -20.96
C ALA A 30 11.45 23.17 -22.13
N GLU A 31 11.25 24.50 -22.04
CA GLU A 31 11.63 25.42 -23.11
C GLU A 31 13.10 25.77 -23.05
N ASP A 32 13.63 26.12 -21.87
CA ASP A 32 15.00 26.59 -21.70
C ASP A 32 15.91 25.65 -20.92
N GLY A 33 15.34 24.56 -20.34
CA GLY A 33 16.06 23.58 -19.54
C GLY A 33 16.43 24.08 -18.14
N SER A 34 15.98 25.26 -17.73
CA SER A 34 16.20 25.75 -16.37
C SER A 34 15.56 24.82 -15.36
N SER A 35 16.20 24.65 -14.20
CA SER A 35 15.73 23.68 -13.19
C SER A 35 15.81 24.23 -11.79
N GLN A 36 14.85 23.79 -10.96
CA GLN A 36 14.80 24.13 -9.55
C GLN A 36 14.59 22.89 -8.72
N THR A 37 15.48 22.64 -7.75
CA THR A 37 15.26 21.63 -6.71
C THR A 37 14.19 22.16 -5.75
N ILE A 38 13.07 21.42 -5.68
CA ILE A 38 11.90 21.79 -4.90
C ILE A 38 12.08 21.37 -3.45
N PHE A 39 12.55 20.15 -3.23
CA PHE A 39 13.00 19.65 -1.93
C PHE A 39 13.97 18.48 -2.11
N THR A 40 14.65 18.15 -1.04
CA THR A 40 15.52 16.97 -0.94
C THR A 40 15.07 16.12 0.24
N GLU A 41 14.88 14.82 0.02
CA GLU A 41 14.76 13.83 1.09
C GLU A 41 16.11 13.19 1.36
N ASN A 42 16.41 12.97 2.63
CA ASN A 42 17.61 12.25 3.07
C ASN A 42 17.20 11.21 4.11
N ASP A 43 17.78 10.03 4.00
CA ASP A 43 17.67 8.98 5.00
C ASP A 43 19.04 8.35 5.22
N PRO A 44 19.49 8.10 6.46
CA PRO A 44 20.81 7.52 6.72
C PRO A 44 20.95 6.09 6.18
N ALA A 45 19.86 5.37 5.97
CA ALA A 45 19.87 4.01 5.45
C ALA A 45 19.50 3.96 3.96
N TYR A 46 18.25 4.26 3.61
CA TYR A 46 17.73 4.01 2.26
C TYR A 46 16.46 4.81 2.00
N ILE A 47 16.26 5.28 0.77
CA ILE A 47 15.03 5.90 0.29
C ILE A 47 14.48 5.05 -0.86
N ASP A 48 13.26 4.56 -0.73
CA ASP A 48 12.57 3.86 -1.81
C ASP A 48 11.97 4.86 -2.82
N VAL A 49 12.10 4.56 -4.11
CA VAL A 49 11.55 5.38 -5.19
C VAL A 49 10.28 4.74 -5.72
N THR A 50 9.16 5.39 -5.46
CA THR A 50 7.84 4.96 -5.91
C THR A 50 7.35 5.75 -7.12
N ASP A 51 6.30 5.25 -7.79
CA ASP A 51 5.59 5.95 -8.87
C ASP A 51 4.34 6.71 -8.36
N ASN A 52 4.24 6.90 -7.05
CA ASN A 52 3.06 7.45 -6.39
C ASN A 52 2.89 8.96 -6.54
N LEU A 53 3.90 9.67 -7.10
CA LEU A 53 3.79 11.09 -7.40
C LEU A 53 2.54 11.37 -8.25
N THR A 54 1.63 12.18 -7.74
CA THR A 54 0.39 12.54 -8.43
C THR A 54 0.13 14.03 -8.30
N PHE A 55 0.16 14.76 -9.43
CA PHE A 55 -0.20 16.18 -9.48
C PHE A 55 -1.71 16.33 -9.46
N LEU A 56 -2.22 17.30 -8.70
CA LEU A 56 -3.65 17.58 -8.60
C LEU A 56 -4.09 18.56 -9.71
N ASN A 57 -5.35 18.42 -10.14
CA ASN A 57 -5.93 19.22 -11.24
C ASN A 57 -5.96 20.73 -10.96
N ASP A 58 -5.86 21.13 -9.68
CA ASP A 58 -5.73 22.52 -9.30
C ASP A 58 -4.37 23.15 -9.67
N ARG A 59 -3.42 22.35 -10.15
CA ARG A 59 -2.05 22.73 -10.53
C ARG A 59 -1.25 23.44 -9.43
N LYS A 60 -1.62 23.21 -8.16
CA LYS A 60 -0.96 23.83 -6.99
C LYS A 60 -0.33 22.83 -6.07
N TYR A 61 -0.84 21.60 -6.08
CA TYR A 61 -0.46 20.57 -5.14
C TYR A 61 -0.14 19.26 -5.83
N PHE A 62 0.60 18.41 -5.12
CA PHE A 62 0.84 17.02 -5.51
C PHE A 62 0.88 16.11 -4.29
N ILE A 63 0.55 14.84 -4.53
CA ILE A 63 0.69 13.76 -3.56
C ILE A 63 2.10 13.18 -3.65
N TRP A 64 2.67 12.90 -2.50
CA TRP A 64 3.96 12.27 -2.31
C TRP A 64 3.87 11.18 -1.26
N THR A 65 4.61 10.07 -1.42
CA THR A 65 4.75 9.04 -0.39
C THR A 65 6.19 9.02 0.12
N SER A 66 6.37 8.85 1.43
CA SER A 66 7.68 8.92 2.07
C SER A 66 7.67 8.22 3.42
N GLU A 67 8.81 7.61 3.78
CA GLU A 67 9.06 6.97 5.07
C GLU A 67 9.65 7.93 6.12
N LYS A 68 9.79 9.21 5.82
CA LYS A 68 10.45 10.22 6.67
C LYS A 68 9.90 10.36 8.09
N SER A 69 8.73 9.81 8.37
CA SER A 69 8.15 9.78 9.73
C SER A 69 8.32 8.42 10.43
N GLY A 70 9.14 7.52 9.87
CA GLY A 70 9.42 6.19 10.40
C GLY A 70 8.61 5.06 9.75
N TYR A 71 7.55 5.41 9.02
CA TYR A 71 6.70 4.51 8.23
C TYR A 71 6.33 5.19 6.92
N ASN A 72 6.03 4.41 5.89
CA ASN A 72 5.57 4.96 4.61
C ASN A 72 4.18 5.57 4.73
N HIS A 73 4.08 6.87 4.47
CA HIS A 73 2.85 7.63 4.57
C HIS A 73 2.63 8.53 3.36
N ILE A 74 1.38 8.98 3.21
CA ILE A 74 0.93 9.88 2.14
C ILE A 74 0.97 11.32 2.62
N TYR A 75 1.59 12.17 1.81
CA TYR A 75 1.76 13.60 2.08
C TYR A 75 1.20 14.45 0.95
N LEU A 76 0.73 15.64 1.27
CA LEU A 76 0.36 16.69 0.34
C LEU A 76 1.42 17.78 0.37
N TYR A 77 1.96 18.11 -0.79
CA TYR A 77 2.93 19.19 -1.00
C TYR A 77 2.38 20.23 -1.97
N ASN A 78 2.83 21.48 -1.84
CA ASN A 78 2.67 22.45 -2.91
C ASN A 78 3.86 22.43 -3.87
N LEU A 79 3.70 23.04 -5.06
CA LEU A 79 4.77 23.09 -6.07
C LEU A 79 6.01 23.90 -5.66
N LYS A 80 5.99 24.57 -4.50
CA LYS A 80 7.16 25.24 -3.90
C LYS A 80 7.91 24.32 -2.92
N GLY A 81 7.53 23.05 -2.82
CA GLY A 81 8.19 22.07 -1.95
C GLY A 81 7.78 22.15 -0.47
N LYS A 82 6.82 22.99 -0.13
CA LYS A 82 6.32 23.06 1.26
C LYS A 82 5.33 21.89 1.47
N GLN A 83 5.60 21.07 2.47
CA GLN A 83 4.63 20.10 2.97
C GLN A 83 3.42 20.85 3.53
N VAL A 84 2.26 20.63 2.94
CA VAL A 84 0.99 21.21 3.36
C VAL A 84 0.36 20.35 4.45
N ARG A 85 0.48 19.00 4.29
CA ARG A 85 -0.17 18.05 5.20
C ARG A 85 0.47 16.66 5.12
N GLN A 86 0.48 15.96 6.24
CA GLN A 86 0.57 14.52 6.29
C GLN A 86 -0.86 13.96 6.31
N ILE A 87 -1.25 13.21 5.28
CA ILE A 87 -2.62 12.71 5.10
C ILE A 87 -2.86 11.46 5.93
N THR A 88 -1.91 10.52 5.90
CA THR A 88 -1.93 9.30 6.74
C THR A 88 -0.84 9.38 7.80
N LYS A 89 -1.10 8.80 8.98
CA LYS A 89 -0.14 8.78 10.09
C LYS A 89 -0.44 7.63 11.03
N GLY A 90 0.58 7.11 11.69
CA GLY A 90 0.48 6.00 12.65
C GLY A 90 1.71 5.10 12.57
N ASN A 91 1.71 4.02 13.34
CA ASN A 91 2.78 3.02 13.35
C ASN A 91 2.47 1.90 12.36
N TYR A 92 2.32 2.24 11.09
CA TYR A 92 2.01 1.32 10.01
C TYR A 92 2.43 1.90 8.66
N ASP A 93 2.64 1.04 7.68
CA ASP A 93 2.96 1.44 6.32
C ASP A 93 1.72 1.53 5.43
N VAL A 94 1.65 2.57 4.63
CA VAL A 94 0.88 2.58 3.39
C VAL A 94 1.62 1.69 2.40
N THR A 95 1.04 0.54 2.06
CA THR A 95 1.68 -0.44 1.17
C THR A 95 1.40 -0.16 -0.30
N ASP A 96 0.22 0.40 -0.61
CA ASP A 96 -0.19 0.76 -1.96
C ASP A 96 -0.94 2.08 -1.96
N PHE A 97 -0.63 2.94 -2.91
CA PHE A 97 -1.40 4.15 -3.18
C PHE A 97 -2.20 3.95 -4.47
N TYR A 98 -3.52 3.94 -4.37
CA TYR A 98 -4.41 3.69 -5.51
C TYR A 98 -4.82 4.94 -6.25
N GLY A 99 -4.62 6.12 -5.66
CA GLY A 99 -4.91 7.41 -6.27
C GLY A 99 -5.86 8.28 -5.45
N ILE A 100 -6.37 9.31 -6.10
CA ILE A 100 -7.25 10.31 -5.49
C ILE A 100 -8.46 10.58 -6.38
N ASP A 101 -9.65 10.54 -5.78
CA ASP A 101 -10.87 11.13 -6.33
C ASP A 101 -10.90 12.61 -5.93
N GLU A 102 -10.45 13.48 -6.82
CA GLU A 102 -10.40 14.92 -6.57
C GLU A 102 -11.79 15.54 -6.46
N SER A 103 -12.80 14.95 -7.10
CA SER A 103 -14.18 15.46 -7.03
C SER A 103 -14.77 15.36 -5.61
N ASN A 104 -14.36 14.33 -4.87
CA ASN A 104 -14.76 14.06 -3.50
C ASN A 104 -13.62 14.29 -2.49
N ASN A 105 -12.46 14.80 -2.93
CA ASN A 105 -11.27 15.00 -2.11
C ASN A 105 -10.89 13.74 -1.30
N THR A 106 -10.97 12.56 -1.91
CA THR A 106 -10.78 11.27 -1.24
C THR A 106 -9.58 10.53 -1.81
N VAL A 107 -8.66 10.16 -0.94
CA VAL A 107 -7.46 9.37 -1.23
C VAL A 107 -7.74 7.92 -0.89
N TYR A 108 -7.35 7.00 -1.80
CA TYR A 108 -7.49 5.55 -1.65
C TYR A 108 -6.12 4.88 -1.57
N PHE A 109 -5.98 3.96 -0.62
CA PHE A 109 -4.71 3.28 -0.35
C PHE A 109 -4.91 1.93 0.34
N ALA A 110 -3.89 1.07 0.33
CA ALA A 110 -3.81 -0.06 1.23
C ALA A 110 -2.79 0.20 2.33
N SER A 111 -2.99 -0.43 3.47
CA SER A 111 -2.02 -0.34 4.57
C SER A 111 -2.01 -1.58 5.48
N SER A 112 -0.93 -1.67 6.28
CA SER A 112 -0.73 -2.68 7.32
C SER A 112 -1.30 -2.26 8.69
N GLU A 113 -2.16 -1.24 8.75
CA GLU A 113 -2.61 -0.62 10.01
C GLU A 113 -3.25 -1.61 10.99
N ARG A 114 -4.08 -2.53 10.51
CA ARG A 114 -4.75 -3.52 11.37
C ARG A 114 -3.76 -4.54 11.95
N SER A 115 -2.79 -4.95 11.16
CA SER A 115 -1.74 -5.90 11.54
C SER A 115 -0.63 -5.91 10.48
N PRO A 116 0.63 -6.11 10.85
CA PRO A 116 1.72 -6.27 9.89
C PRO A 116 1.51 -7.46 8.94
N MET A 117 0.70 -8.46 9.34
CA MET A 117 0.38 -9.63 8.54
C MET A 117 -0.81 -9.43 7.58
N HIS A 118 -1.51 -8.31 7.65
CA HIS A 118 -2.73 -8.06 6.87
C HIS A 118 -2.59 -6.80 6.02
N ARG A 119 -3.39 -6.75 4.98
CA ARG A 119 -3.55 -5.57 4.12
C ARG A 119 -5.02 -5.29 3.94
N ASP A 120 -5.42 -4.07 4.22
CA ASP A 120 -6.78 -3.58 4.00
C ASP A 120 -6.77 -2.37 3.09
N VAL A 121 -7.87 -2.19 2.37
CA VAL A 121 -8.11 -1.02 1.54
C VAL A 121 -8.81 0.05 2.37
N TYR A 122 -8.31 1.27 2.28
CA TYR A 122 -8.80 2.43 3.02
C TYR A 122 -9.15 3.59 2.09
N ALA A 123 -10.05 4.43 2.59
CA ALA A 123 -10.30 5.76 2.07
C ALA A 123 -10.06 6.80 3.17
N VAL A 124 -9.47 7.93 2.83
CA VAL A 124 -9.28 9.07 3.73
C VAL A 124 -9.50 10.37 2.97
N GLN A 125 -10.08 11.38 3.60
CA GLN A 125 -10.17 12.70 2.99
C GLN A 125 -8.78 13.33 2.82
N LEU A 126 -8.58 14.13 1.78
CA LEU A 126 -7.33 14.85 1.49
C LEU A 126 -6.87 15.71 2.68
N ASN A 127 -7.79 16.10 3.56
CA ASN A 127 -7.47 16.80 4.80
C ASN A 127 -7.04 15.88 5.95
N GLY A 128 -6.90 14.56 5.71
CA GLY A 128 -6.50 13.55 6.70
C GLY A 128 -7.61 13.13 7.68
N LYS A 129 -8.85 13.60 7.48
CA LYS A 129 -10.00 13.23 8.32
C LYS A 129 -10.85 12.13 7.67
N ASN A 130 -11.80 11.60 8.43
CA ASN A 130 -12.80 10.64 7.95
C ASN A 130 -12.18 9.40 7.30
N LYS A 131 -11.03 8.93 7.83
CA LYS A 131 -10.44 7.65 7.40
C LYS A 131 -11.41 6.52 7.71
N LYS A 132 -11.62 5.63 6.74
CA LYS A 132 -12.43 4.42 6.90
C LYS A 132 -11.81 3.25 6.16
N THR A 133 -12.03 2.05 6.67
CA THR A 133 -11.70 0.80 6.00
C THR A 133 -12.79 0.47 4.99
N LEU A 134 -12.39 0.07 3.78
CA LEU A 134 -13.31 -0.35 2.71
C LEU A 134 -13.44 -1.88 2.60
N THR A 135 -12.52 -2.63 3.22
CA THR A 135 -12.50 -4.10 3.24
C THR A 135 -12.50 -4.61 4.67
N ASN A 136 -13.11 -5.77 4.91
CA ASN A 136 -13.29 -6.32 6.26
C ASN A 136 -12.79 -7.76 6.44
N LYS A 137 -12.44 -8.45 5.36
CA LYS A 137 -11.91 -9.83 5.43
C LYS A 137 -10.47 -9.82 5.90
N THR A 138 -10.17 -10.62 6.93
CA THR A 138 -8.82 -10.78 7.47
C THR A 138 -7.92 -11.52 6.48
N GLY A 139 -6.85 -10.89 6.05
CA GLY A 139 -5.92 -11.41 5.05
C GLY A 139 -5.29 -10.27 4.25
N THR A 140 -5.01 -10.53 3.00
CA THR A 140 -4.47 -9.55 2.05
C THR A 140 -5.58 -9.10 1.11
N ASN A 141 -5.93 -7.84 1.19
CA ASN A 141 -6.85 -7.17 0.29
C ASN A 141 -6.07 -6.18 -0.58
N SER A 142 -6.33 -6.18 -1.88
CA SER A 142 -5.82 -5.18 -2.81
C SER A 142 -6.95 -4.72 -3.73
N ALA A 143 -6.85 -3.50 -4.27
CA ALA A 143 -7.93 -2.91 -5.03
C ALA A 143 -7.48 -2.43 -6.40
N THR A 144 -8.33 -2.63 -7.40
CA THR A 144 -8.24 -1.97 -8.70
C THR A 144 -9.46 -1.07 -8.87
N PHE A 145 -9.25 0.23 -8.81
CA PHE A 145 -10.32 1.22 -8.92
C PHE A 145 -10.70 1.50 -10.37
N SER A 146 -12.00 1.78 -10.58
CA SER A 146 -12.45 2.42 -11.82
C SER A 146 -11.89 3.84 -11.93
N THR A 147 -11.74 4.37 -13.16
CA THR A 147 -11.18 5.70 -13.43
C THR A 147 -11.90 6.83 -12.70
N ASN A 148 -13.19 6.65 -12.40
CA ASN A 148 -14.02 7.61 -11.68
C ASN A 148 -14.18 7.31 -10.19
N TYR A 149 -13.43 6.34 -9.65
CA TYR A 149 -13.46 5.90 -8.26
C TYR A 149 -14.83 5.51 -7.69
N LYS A 150 -15.83 5.22 -8.53
CA LYS A 150 -17.15 4.78 -8.06
C LYS A 150 -17.19 3.33 -7.62
N TYR A 151 -16.31 2.51 -8.19
CA TYR A 151 -16.22 1.09 -7.91
C TYR A 151 -14.76 0.65 -7.84
N PHE A 152 -14.52 -0.45 -7.16
CA PHE A 152 -13.25 -1.16 -7.24
C PHE A 152 -13.46 -2.68 -7.22
N ILE A 153 -12.55 -3.39 -7.86
CA ILE A 153 -12.43 -4.83 -7.72
C ILE A 153 -11.49 -5.09 -6.56
N ASN A 154 -12.00 -5.76 -5.52
CA ASN A 154 -11.17 -6.25 -4.43
C ASN A 154 -10.66 -7.65 -4.79
N GLN A 155 -9.35 -7.83 -4.76
CA GLN A 155 -8.68 -9.12 -4.78
C GLN A 155 -8.31 -9.47 -3.34
N TYR A 156 -8.90 -10.53 -2.82
CA TYR A 156 -8.66 -11.00 -1.47
C TYR A 156 -8.04 -12.40 -1.47
N SER A 157 -7.12 -12.63 -0.55
CA SER A 157 -6.63 -13.98 -0.20
C SER A 157 -6.13 -13.98 1.24
N ASN A 158 -5.94 -15.18 1.79
CA ASN A 158 -5.16 -15.38 3.00
C ASN A 158 -4.31 -16.66 2.86
N ALA A 159 -3.61 -17.03 3.92
CA ALA A 159 -2.68 -18.15 3.89
C ALA A 159 -3.34 -19.49 3.50
N ASN A 160 -4.65 -19.64 3.75
CA ASN A 160 -5.41 -20.88 3.56
C ASN A 160 -6.58 -20.71 2.57
N THR A 161 -6.75 -19.51 1.98
CA THR A 161 -7.84 -19.20 1.06
C THR A 161 -7.25 -18.67 -0.25
N PRO A 162 -7.50 -19.33 -1.39
CA PRO A 162 -7.14 -18.83 -2.71
C PRO A 162 -7.78 -17.49 -3.03
N TYR A 163 -7.29 -16.84 -4.09
CA TYR A 163 -7.82 -15.56 -4.52
C TYR A 163 -9.34 -15.56 -4.69
N TYR A 164 -9.95 -14.53 -4.15
CA TYR A 164 -11.37 -14.23 -4.23
C TYR A 164 -11.53 -12.81 -4.79
N PHE A 165 -12.37 -12.65 -5.78
CA PHE A 165 -12.57 -11.37 -6.46
C PHE A 165 -14.01 -10.91 -6.31
N SER A 166 -14.18 -9.69 -5.81
CA SER A 166 -15.50 -9.07 -5.64
C SER A 166 -15.50 -7.63 -6.14
N LEU A 167 -16.63 -7.20 -6.65
CA LEU A 167 -16.89 -5.79 -6.98
C LEU A 167 -17.44 -5.08 -5.74
N PHE A 168 -16.82 -3.96 -5.40
CA PHE A 168 -17.23 -3.07 -4.31
C PHE A 168 -17.60 -1.69 -4.84
N ASP A 169 -18.50 -1.00 -4.15
CA ASP A 169 -18.69 0.43 -4.32
C ASP A 169 -17.62 1.23 -3.54
N ALA A 170 -17.51 2.54 -3.82
CA ALA A 170 -16.56 3.43 -3.13
C ALA A 170 -16.85 3.61 -1.63
N LYS A 171 -18.00 3.13 -1.12
CA LYS A 171 -18.35 3.15 0.30
C LYS A 171 -17.86 1.91 1.04
N GLY A 172 -17.35 0.90 0.31
CA GLY A 172 -16.90 -0.37 0.86
C GLY A 172 -18.03 -1.42 0.98
N ASN A 173 -19.15 -1.24 0.28
CA ASN A 173 -20.18 -2.26 0.20
C ASN A 173 -19.86 -3.23 -0.94
N GLU A 174 -19.87 -4.54 -0.67
CA GLU A 174 -19.75 -5.56 -1.71
C GLU A 174 -21.01 -5.55 -2.56
N VAL A 175 -20.85 -5.24 -3.86
CA VAL A 175 -21.95 -5.20 -4.84
C VAL A 175 -22.24 -6.59 -5.33
N ARG A 176 -21.19 -7.34 -5.68
CA ARG A 176 -21.30 -8.75 -6.09
C ARG A 176 -19.96 -9.46 -6.06
N MET A 177 -20.00 -10.75 -5.86
CA MET A 177 -18.87 -11.65 -6.09
C MET A 177 -18.67 -11.85 -7.61
N LEU A 178 -17.40 -11.79 -8.04
CA LEU A 178 -16.99 -12.01 -9.43
C LEU A 178 -16.40 -13.41 -9.62
N LYS A 179 -15.54 -13.85 -8.69
CA LYS A 179 -14.89 -15.15 -8.71
C LYS A 179 -14.56 -15.60 -7.28
N ASP A 180 -15.12 -16.73 -6.86
CA ASP A 180 -14.90 -17.32 -5.53
C ASP A 180 -13.88 -18.47 -5.54
N ASN A 181 -13.50 -18.95 -6.73
CA ASN A 181 -12.63 -20.12 -6.91
C ASN A 181 -13.12 -21.40 -6.21
N SER A 182 -14.45 -21.57 -6.08
CA SER A 182 -15.07 -22.74 -5.45
C SER A 182 -14.60 -24.07 -6.05
N ASN A 183 -14.47 -24.14 -7.39
CA ASN A 183 -13.96 -25.33 -8.06
C ASN A 183 -12.51 -25.66 -7.66
N LEU A 184 -11.65 -24.64 -7.49
CA LEU A 184 -10.30 -24.83 -7.01
C LEU A 184 -10.31 -25.32 -5.56
N ASN A 185 -11.12 -24.72 -4.70
CA ASN A 185 -11.25 -25.13 -3.30
C ASN A 185 -11.70 -26.58 -3.17
N ASN A 186 -12.68 -27.01 -3.98
CA ASN A 186 -13.14 -28.41 -4.00
C ASN A 186 -12.02 -29.38 -4.41
N ARG A 187 -11.25 -29.01 -5.43
CA ARG A 187 -10.10 -29.84 -5.85
C ARG A 187 -8.99 -29.88 -4.79
N LEU A 188 -8.68 -28.75 -4.14
CA LEU A 188 -7.66 -28.70 -3.07
C LEU A 188 -8.07 -29.58 -1.87
N ALA A 189 -9.38 -29.68 -1.57
CA ALA A 189 -9.88 -30.52 -0.50
C ALA A 189 -9.57 -32.03 -0.73
N GLU A 190 -9.43 -32.46 -2.00
CA GLU A 190 -9.09 -33.84 -2.35
C GLU A 190 -7.64 -34.21 -2.00
N TYR A 191 -6.74 -33.22 -1.83
CA TYR A 191 -5.30 -33.44 -1.61
C TYR A 191 -4.88 -33.46 -0.15
N ALA A 192 -5.84 -33.34 0.79
CA ALA A 192 -5.55 -33.34 2.22
C ALA A 192 -4.39 -32.39 2.63
N LEU A 193 -4.39 -31.19 2.06
CA LEU A 193 -3.36 -30.19 2.31
C LEU A 193 -3.43 -29.67 3.75
N SER A 194 -2.29 -29.61 4.41
CA SER A 194 -2.18 -28.98 5.72
C SER A 194 -2.37 -27.47 5.63
N GLN A 195 -3.05 -26.90 6.61
CA GLN A 195 -3.23 -25.45 6.71
C GLN A 195 -2.04 -24.81 7.43
N LYS A 196 -1.79 -23.53 7.13
CA LYS A 196 -0.86 -22.70 7.89
C LYS A 196 -1.52 -22.27 9.20
N GLU A 197 -0.84 -22.54 10.30
CA GLU A 197 -1.22 -22.10 11.64
C GLU A 197 -0.32 -20.93 12.04
N PHE A 198 -0.93 -19.81 12.44
CA PHE A 198 -0.17 -18.63 12.87
C PHE A 198 0.00 -18.66 14.38
N PHE A 199 1.15 -18.19 14.85
CA PHE A 199 1.45 -18.06 16.26
C PHE A 199 2.36 -16.85 16.51
N ASN A 200 2.42 -16.41 17.76
CA ASN A 200 3.33 -15.36 18.20
C ASN A 200 4.32 -15.94 19.21
N PHE A 201 5.53 -15.42 19.20
CA PHE A 201 6.53 -15.77 20.19
C PHE A 201 7.39 -14.55 20.52
N LYS A 202 8.02 -14.57 21.70
CA LYS A 202 8.94 -13.52 22.13
C LYS A 202 10.37 -13.98 21.99
N THR A 203 11.22 -13.10 21.47
CA THR A 203 12.67 -13.32 21.48
C THR A 203 13.22 -13.20 22.91
N THR A 204 14.47 -13.59 23.12
CA THR A 204 15.18 -13.39 24.39
C THR A 204 15.28 -11.91 24.79
N GLU A 205 15.20 -11.00 23.84
CA GLU A 205 15.20 -9.54 24.04
C GLU A 205 13.80 -8.98 24.31
N GLY A 206 12.76 -9.85 24.35
CA GLY A 206 11.37 -9.47 24.62
C GLY A 206 10.60 -8.93 23.40
N ILE A 207 11.18 -9.00 22.20
CA ILE A 207 10.52 -8.59 20.96
C ILE A 207 9.51 -9.64 20.55
N GLU A 208 8.26 -9.24 20.34
CA GLU A 208 7.21 -10.12 19.84
C GLU A 208 7.30 -10.27 18.33
N LEU A 209 7.39 -11.52 17.86
CA LEU A 209 7.44 -11.88 16.46
C LEU A 209 6.24 -12.72 16.06
N ASN A 210 5.81 -12.55 14.81
CA ASN A 210 4.79 -13.39 14.20
C ASN A 210 5.47 -14.56 13.49
N GLY A 211 4.94 -15.77 13.69
CA GLY A 211 5.37 -16.97 13.01
C GLY A 211 4.21 -17.71 12.36
N TRP A 212 4.53 -18.64 11.49
CA TRP A 212 3.57 -19.60 10.99
C TRP A 212 4.23 -20.98 10.86
N MET A 213 3.43 -22.03 10.98
CA MET A 213 3.87 -23.41 10.75
C MET A 213 2.85 -24.18 9.92
N MET A 214 3.32 -25.22 9.28
CA MET A 214 2.49 -26.26 8.67
C MET A 214 2.85 -27.59 9.28
N LYS A 215 1.87 -28.26 9.89
CA LYS A 215 2.03 -29.59 10.43
C LYS A 215 1.73 -30.62 9.33
N PRO A 216 2.32 -31.84 9.37
CA PRO A 216 1.89 -32.91 8.48
C PRO A 216 0.39 -33.16 8.57
N HIS A 217 -0.24 -33.64 7.50
CA HIS A 217 -1.68 -33.91 7.47
C HIS A 217 -2.15 -34.83 8.60
N ASN A 218 -1.34 -35.84 8.92
CA ASN A 218 -1.58 -36.82 9.97
C ASN A 218 -0.71 -36.55 11.21
N PHE A 219 -0.58 -35.28 11.60
CA PHE A 219 0.23 -34.86 12.75
C PHE A 219 -0.24 -35.56 14.04
N ASP A 220 0.71 -36.11 14.74
CA ASP A 220 0.51 -36.82 16.00
C ASP A 220 1.44 -36.21 17.06
N GLU A 221 0.87 -35.58 18.07
CA GLU A 221 1.63 -34.87 19.12
C GLU A 221 2.55 -35.76 19.94
N THR A 222 2.36 -37.10 19.86
CA THR A 222 3.22 -38.08 20.55
C THR A 222 4.48 -38.44 19.77
N LYS A 223 4.60 -37.96 18.52
CA LYS A 223 5.73 -38.24 17.62
C LYS A 223 6.66 -37.05 17.48
N GLN A 224 7.89 -37.34 17.14
CA GLN A 224 8.89 -36.35 16.77
C GLN A 224 8.94 -36.17 15.26
N TYR A 225 9.07 -34.93 14.82
CA TYR A 225 9.13 -34.54 13.42
C TYR A 225 10.35 -33.67 13.16
N THR A 226 10.93 -33.80 11.96
CA THR A 226 11.97 -32.88 11.47
C THR A 226 11.32 -31.54 11.15
N VAL A 227 11.94 -30.46 11.61
CA VAL A 227 11.47 -29.08 11.36
C VAL A 227 12.38 -28.44 10.30
N PHE A 228 11.78 -27.85 9.29
CA PHE A 228 12.45 -26.96 8.34
C PHE A 228 12.11 -25.50 8.68
N MET A 229 13.17 -24.69 8.83
CA MET A 229 13.05 -23.24 9.09
C MET A 229 13.68 -22.45 7.93
#